data_a53d93538560a41ddbeda6431fbd6e67
#
_entry.id   a53d93538560a41ddbeda6431fbd6e67
#
_cell.length_a   1.000
_cell.length_b   1.000
_cell.length_c   1.000
_cell.angle_alpha   90.00
_cell.angle_beta   90.00
_cell.angle_gamma   90.00
#
_symmetry.space_group_name_H-M   'P 1'
#
loop_
_entity.id
_entity.type
_entity.pdbx_description
1 polymer ?
#
loop_
_entity_poly.entity_id
_entity_poly.type
_entity_poly.pdbx_seq_one_letter_code
_entity_poly.pdbx_strand_id
1 'polypeptide(L)'
;IYFFKFANNFTFGGITGFAVLVAKFTPLSASDFSFVANILLLVVGWIILGKSFAAKTAYSTILLSVTLSLFERVYPMSHPLTNEPLLELIFAILLPALGSAILFNIGASSGGTDVIAMVLKKYTSVDIGRGLMISDVLFTLCAFFVFDVKTGLYSLLGLIMRSALIDNFIESLNRSKYFHVVCSDPKPI
;
A
#
# COMPACT_ATOMS: atom_id res chain seq x y z
N ILE A 1 -9.56 -3.22 0.18
CA ILE A 1 -8.70 -4.29 -0.33
C ILE A 1 -9.55 -5.51 -0.66
N TYR A 2 -10.21 -6.15 0.30
CA TYR A 2 -10.93 -7.41 0.10
C TYR A 2 -11.96 -7.33 -1.04
N PHE A 3 -12.93 -6.44 -0.94
CA PHE A 3 -14.07 -6.35 -1.87
C PHE A 3 -13.70 -5.96 -3.31
N PHE A 4 -12.71 -5.09 -3.49
CA PHE A 4 -12.40 -4.53 -4.81
C PHE A 4 -11.14 -5.12 -5.45
N LYS A 5 -10.14 -5.44 -4.62
CA LYS A 5 -8.83 -5.86 -5.13
C LYS A 5 -8.73 -7.37 -5.29
N PHE A 6 -9.06 -8.14 -4.25
CA PHE A 6 -8.94 -9.60 -4.27
C PHE A 6 -9.94 -10.22 -5.24
N ALA A 7 -11.18 -9.73 -5.26
CA ALA A 7 -12.22 -10.22 -6.14
C ALA A 7 -11.88 -10.05 -7.65
N ASN A 8 -11.09 -9.03 -8.00
CA ASN A 8 -10.65 -8.75 -9.38
C ASN A 8 -9.25 -9.29 -9.71
N ASN A 9 -8.58 -9.99 -8.80
CA ASN A 9 -7.20 -10.47 -8.95
C ASN A 9 -6.18 -9.35 -9.27
N PHE A 10 -6.41 -8.13 -8.78
CA PHE A 10 -5.46 -7.03 -8.96
C PHE A 10 -4.20 -7.25 -8.12
N THR A 11 -3.02 -7.22 -8.74
CA THR A 11 -1.74 -7.61 -8.12
C THR A 11 -0.87 -6.44 -7.69
N PHE A 12 -1.33 -5.19 -7.82
CA PHE A 12 -0.62 -4.03 -7.28
C PHE A 12 -0.67 -3.99 -5.73
N GLY A 13 0.21 -3.20 -5.13
CA GLY A 13 0.21 -2.95 -3.67
C GLY A 13 0.95 -4.02 -2.87
N GLY A 14 2.14 -4.33 -3.30
CA GLY A 14 3.15 -5.05 -2.55
C GLY A 14 2.77 -6.48 -2.17
N ILE A 15 2.96 -6.81 -0.91
CA ILE A 15 2.69 -8.17 -0.40
C ILE A 15 1.26 -8.61 -0.63
N THR A 16 0.28 -7.72 -0.50
CA THR A 16 -1.12 -8.07 -0.80
C THR A 16 -1.35 -8.32 -2.29
N GLY A 17 -0.58 -7.70 -3.18
CA GLY A 17 -0.56 -8.00 -4.61
C GLY A 17 0.12 -9.34 -4.89
N PHE A 18 1.27 -9.58 -4.25
CA PHE A 18 1.97 -10.86 -4.36
C PHE A 18 1.15 -12.02 -3.78
N ALA A 19 0.40 -11.78 -2.71
CA ALA A 19 -0.50 -12.78 -2.13
C ALA A 19 -1.56 -13.27 -3.13
N VAL A 20 -2.08 -12.40 -3.99
CA VAL A 20 -3.02 -12.78 -5.06
C VAL A 20 -2.34 -13.74 -6.06
N LEU A 21 -1.06 -13.49 -6.39
CA LEU A 21 -0.30 -14.40 -7.25
C LEU A 21 -0.09 -15.76 -6.57
N VAL A 22 0.30 -15.77 -5.30
CA VAL A 22 0.54 -17.01 -4.54
C VAL A 22 -0.74 -17.83 -4.39
N ALA A 23 -1.86 -17.18 -4.09
CA ALA A 23 -3.15 -17.85 -3.95
C ALA A 23 -3.63 -18.54 -5.24
N LYS A 24 -3.11 -18.13 -6.40
CA LYS A 24 -3.40 -18.79 -7.68
C LYS A 24 -2.72 -20.16 -7.82
N PHE A 25 -1.53 -20.33 -7.21
CA PHE A 25 -0.71 -21.54 -7.34
C PHE A 25 -0.74 -22.44 -6.10
N THR A 26 -1.25 -21.93 -5.00
CA THR A 26 -1.26 -22.66 -3.71
C THR A 26 -2.67 -22.68 -3.10
N PRO A 27 -2.98 -23.65 -2.24
CA PRO A 27 -4.24 -23.67 -1.53
C PRO A 27 -4.35 -22.64 -0.40
N LEU A 28 -3.30 -21.80 -0.22
CA LEU A 28 -3.28 -20.75 0.81
C LEU A 28 -4.14 -19.57 0.37
N SER A 29 -4.92 -19.02 1.31
CA SER A 29 -5.64 -17.79 1.04
C SER A 29 -4.69 -16.60 0.89
N ALA A 30 -5.08 -15.60 0.09
CA ALA A 30 -4.31 -14.38 -0.06
C ALA A 30 -4.16 -13.64 1.28
N SER A 31 -5.16 -13.73 2.14
CA SER A 31 -5.16 -13.12 3.47
C SER A 31 -4.15 -13.79 4.41
N ASP A 32 -4.12 -15.13 4.45
CA ASP A 32 -3.21 -15.88 5.31
C ASP A 32 -1.74 -15.69 4.89
N PHE A 33 -1.47 -15.76 3.58
CA PHE A 33 -0.12 -15.47 3.07
C PHE A 33 0.33 -14.04 3.40
N SER A 34 -0.56 -13.05 3.18
CA SER A 34 -0.27 -11.66 3.51
C SER A 34 0.04 -11.47 4.99
N PHE A 35 -0.66 -12.17 5.88
CA PHE A 35 -0.42 -12.10 7.32
C PHE A 35 0.99 -12.56 7.69
N VAL A 36 1.40 -13.74 7.22
CA VAL A 36 2.74 -14.29 7.51
C VAL A 36 3.84 -13.39 6.95
N ALA A 37 3.71 -12.96 5.69
CA ALA A 37 4.69 -12.10 5.05
C ALA A 37 4.80 -10.73 5.73
N ASN A 38 3.68 -10.18 6.20
CA ASN A 38 3.67 -8.93 6.94
C ASN A 38 4.40 -9.03 8.29
N ILE A 39 4.29 -10.15 9.00
CA ILE A 39 5.04 -10.37 10.24
C ILE A 39 6.54 -10.35 9.96
N LEU A 40 7.02 -11.02 8.92
CA LEU A 40 8.42 -11.04 8.56
C LEU A 40 8.95 -9.63 8.25
N LEU A 41 8.22 -8.86 7.44
CA LEU A 41 8.58 -7.49 7.10
C LEU A 41 8.47 -6.53 8.30
N LEU A 42 7.59 -6.80 9.24
CA LEU A 42 7.51 -6.04 10.49
C LEU A 42 8.78 -6.19 11.34
N VAL A 43 9.35 -7.41 11.41
CA VAL A 43 10.63 -7.65 12.10
C VAL A 43 11.76 -6.85 11.45
N VAL A 44 11.82 -6.82 10.10
CA VAL A 44 12.78 -5.99 9.37
C VAL A 44 12.58 -4.50 9.67
N GLY A 45 11.34 -4.03 9.65
CA GLY A 45 10.98 -2.66 10.01
C GLY A 45 11.37 -2.30 11.45
N TRP A 46 11.21 -3.23 12.38
CA TRP A 46 11.63 -3.02 13.77
C TRP A 46 13.15 -2.81 13.88
N ILE A 47 13.93 -3.65 13.25
CA ILE A 47 15.41 -3.55 13.29
C ILE A 47 15.89 -2.24 12.65
N ILE A 48 15.30 -1.84 11.51
CA ILE A 48 15.80 -0.71 10.71
C ILE A 48 15.16 0.63 11.12
N LEU A 49 13.85 0.67 11.31
CA LEU A 49 13.08 1.91 11.55
C LEU A 49 12.82 2.17 13.05
N GLY A 50 13.06 1.15 13.89
CA GLY A 50 12.99 1.28 15.34
C GLY A 50 11.65 0.90 15.96
N LYS A 51 11.63 0.88 17.32
CA LYS A 51 10.52 0.35 18.13
C LYS A 51 9.21 1.11 17.95
N SER A 52 9.27 2.44 17.82
CA SER A 52 8.06 3.27 17.69
C SER A 52 7.33 3.00 16.37
N PHE A 53 8.07 2.89 15.27
CA PHE A 53 7.54 2.50 13.97
C PHE A 53 6.93 1.10 14.03
N ALA A 54 7.68 0.14 14.58
CA ALA A 54 7.25 -1.24 14.67
C ALA A 54 5.96 -1.42 15.48
N ALA A 55 5.83 -0.77 16.62
CA ALA A 55 4.62 -0.87 17.44
C ALA A 55 3.37 -0.35 16.74
N LYS A 56 3.47 0.82 16.09
CA LYS A 56 2.35 1.40 15.32
C LYS A 56 2.00 0.55 14.11
N THR A 57 3.02 0.07 13.39
CA THR A 57 2.85 -0.79 12.21
C THR A 57 2.28 -2.15 12.61
N ALA A 58 2.74 -2.76 13.72
CA ALA A 58 2.19 -4.00 14.23
C ALA A 58 0.68 -3.89 14.49
N TYR A 59 0.26 -2.83 15.17
CA TYR A 59 -1.15 -2.59 15.44
C TYR A 59 -1.97 -2.49 14.14
N SER A 60 -1.55 -1.65 13.19
CA SER A 60 -2.27 -1.47 11.94
C SER A 60 -2.25 -2.73 11.06
N THR A 61 -1.13 -3.46 11.02
CA THR A 61 -1.00 -4.71 10.26
C THR A 61 -1.89 -5.82 10.83
N ILE A 62 -1.90 -5.99 12.16
CA ILE A 62 -2.77 -6.98 12.81
C ILE A 62 -4.23 -6.64 12.57
N LEU A 63 -4.61 -5.38 12.78
CA LEU A 63 -5.98 -4.91 12.53
C LEU A 63 -6.41 -5.17 11.08
N LEU A 64 -5.57 -4.82 10.12
CA LEU A 64 -5.82 -5.05 8.69
C LEU A 64 -5.97 -6.56 8.40
N SER A 65 -5.04 -7.38 8.87
CA SER A 65 -5.03 -8.82 8.58
C SER A 65 -6.22 -9.53 9.22
N VAL A 66 -6.54 -9.22 10.47
CA VAL A 66 -7.73 -9.78 11.15
C VAL A 66 -9.01 -9.37 10.42
N THR A 67 -9.10 -8.10 10.00
CA THR A 67 -10.27 -7.60 9.26
C THR A 67 -10.41 -8.29 7.89
N LEU A 68 -9.30 -8.49 7.16
CA LEU A 68 -9.31 -9.21 5.88
C LEU A 68 -9.76 -10.67 6.07
N SER A 69 -9.15 -11.39 7.02
CA SER A 69 -9.53 -12.78 7.31
C SER A 69 -10.97 -12.91 7.80
N LEU A 70 -11.46 -11.95 8.58
CA LEU A 70 -12.85 -11.92 9.02
C LEU A 70 -13.80 -11.76 7.83
N PHE A 71 -13.55 -10.80 6.94
CA PHE A 71 -14.39 -10.61 5.75
C PHE A 71 -14.37 -11.83 4.83
N GLU A 72 -13.21 -12.46 4.65
CA GLU A 72 -13.06 -13.66 3.83
C GLU A 72 -13.92 -14.84 4.37
N ARG A 73 -14.03 -14.96 5.70
CA ARG A 73 -14.84 -16.01 6.36
C ARG A 73 -16.32 -15.68 6.45
N VAL A 74 -16.66 -14.42 6.77
CA VAL A 74 -18.07 -14.02 6.99
C VAL A 74 -18.78 -13.73 5.68
N TYR A 75 -18.07 -13.21 4.69
CA TYR A 75 -18.63 -12.81 3.40
C TYR A 75 -17.73 -13.29 2.25
N PRO A 76 -17.65 -14.61 2.01
CA PRO A 76 -16.81 -15.13 0.93
C PRO A 76 -17.31 -14.64 -0.42
N MET A 77 -16.45 -13.95 -1.15
CA MET A 77 -16.74 -13.42 -2.49
C MET A 77 -16.13 -14.32 -3.56
N SER A 78 -16.98 -14.83 -4.44
CA SER A 78 -16.56 -15.59 -5.63
C SER A 78 -16.49 -14.75 -6.90
N HIS A 79 -17.09 -13.55 -6.88
CA HIS A 79 -17.12 -12.63 -8.04
C HIS A 79 -16.91 -11.19 -7.59
N PRO A 80 -16.48 -10.28 -8.51
CA PRO A 80 -16.45 -8.84 -8.27
C PRO A 80 -17.83 -8.29 -7.86
N LEU A 81 -17.84 -7.16 -7.15
CA LEU A 81 -19.08 -6.50 -6.73
C LEU A 81 -19.87 -5.94 -7.90
N THR A 82 -19.17 -5.49 -8.93
CA THR A 82 -19.77 -4.88 -10.12
C THR A 82 -19.20 -5.51 -11.39
N ASN A 83 -19.87 -5.28 -12.52
CA ASN A 83 -19.35 -5.69 -13.83
C ASN A 83 -18.41 -4.65 -14.46
N GLU A 84 -18.01 -3.63 -13.68
CA GLU A 84 -17.19 -2.50 -14.14
C GLU A 84 -15.81 -2.53 -13.49
N PRO A 85 -14.83 -3.26 -14.05
CA PRO A 85 -13.50 -3.43 -13.43
C PRO A 85 -12.75 -2.10 -13.19
N LEU A 86 -12.95 -1.10 -14.05
CA LEU A 86 -12.32 0.21 -13.89
C LEU A 86 -12.85 0.95 -12.66
N LEU A 87 -14.16 0.88 -12.42
CA LEU A 87 -14.78 1.47 -11.23
C LEU A 87 -14.24 0.82 -9.96
N GLU A 88 -14.18 -0.50 -9.95
CA GLU A 88 -13.62 -1.25 -8.82
C GLU A 88 -12.12 -0.97 -8.61
N LEU A 89 -11.37 -0.79 -9.68
CA LEU A 89 -9.97 -0.40 -9.62
C LEU A 89 -9.80 0.95 -8.91
N ILE A 90 -10.61 1.95 -9.25
CA ILE A 90 -10.55 3.28 -8.63
C ILE A 90 -10.74 3.17 -7.12
N PHE A 91 -11.75 2.44 -6.64
CA PHE A 91 -11.98 2.24 -5.21
C PHE A 91 -10.91 1.36 -4.55
N ALA A 92 -10.39 0.35 -5.28
CA ALA A 92 -9.29 -0.49 -4.81
C ALA A 92 -7.99 0.29 -4.57
N ILE A 93 -7.82 1.42 -5.25
CA ILE A 93 -6.65 2.30 -5.13
C ILE A 93 -6.91 3.41 -4.10
N LEU A 94 -8.00 4.16 -4.26
CA LEU A 94 -8.26 5.41 -3.55
C LEU A 94 -8.35 5.20 -2.03
N LEU A 95 -9.15 4.22 -1.60
CA LEU A 95 -9.37 3.96 -0.17
C LEU A 95 -8.09 3.49 0.55
N PRO A 96 -7.34 2.49 0.03
CA PRO A 96 -6.08 2.12 0.65
C PRO A 96 -5.00 3.20 0.55
N ALA A 97 -4.95 3.99 -0.53
CA ALA A 97 -3.98 5.06 -0.66
C ALA A 97 -4.15 6.14 0.41
N LEU A 98 -5.39 6.55 0.68
CA LEU A 98 -5.72 7.46 1.78
C LEU A 98 -5.29 6.88 3.13
N GLY A 99 -5.64 5.63 3.42
CA GLY A 99 -5.25 4.95 4.66
C GLY A 99 -3.73 4.86 4.83
N SER A 100 -3.02 4.46 3.76
CA SER A 100 -1.55 4.39 3.77
C SER A 100 -0.90 5.76 3.97
N ALA A 101 -1.42 6.82 3.32
CA ALA A 101 -0.88 8.18 3.49
C ALA A 101 -1.02 8.67 4.93
N ILE A 102 -2.15 8.41 5.60
CA ILE A 102 -2.34 8.74 7.02
C ILE A 102 -1.35 7.97 7.89
N LEU A 103 -1.18 6.66 7.65
CA LEU A 103 -0.24 5.83 8.40
C LEU A 103 1.20 6.32 8.21
N PHE A 104 1.63 6.62 6.99
CA PHE A 104 2.97 7.14 6.72
C PHE A 104 3.20 8.50 7.39
N ASN A 105 2.19 9.35 7.43
CA ASN A 105 2.29 10.66 8.07
C ASN A 105 2.54 10.57 9.58
N ILE A 106 2.01 9.55 10.25
CA ILE A 106 2.26 9.30 11.68
C ILE A 106 3.48 8.40 11.94
N GLY A 107 4.26 8.09 10.92
CA GLY A 107 5.43 7.21 11.02
C GLY A 107 5.05 5.75 11.30
N ALA A 108 4.05 5.25 10.62
CA ALA A 108 3.60 3.85 10.63
C ALA A 108 3.41 3.35 9.19
N SER A 109 3.08 2.09 9.01
CA SER A 109 2.67 1.52 7.73
C SER A 109 1.54 0.50 7.90
N SER A 110 0.95 0.07 6.80
CA SER A 110 -0.02 -1.04 6.80
C SER A 110 0.67 -2.42 6.80
N GLY A 111 2.00 -2.46 6.82
CA GLY A 111 2.82 -3.66 6.64
C GLY A 111 3.21 -3.87 5.18
N GLY A 112 3.72 -5.05 4.86
CA GLY A 112 4.11 -5.39 3.50
C GLY A 112 5.25 -4.55 2.95
N THR A 113 5.26 -4.37 1.64
CA THR A 113 6.26 -3.55 0.94
C THR A 113 6.23 -2.08 1.34
N ASP A 114 5.18 -1.61 2.00
CA ASP A 114 5.13 -0.28 2.62
C ASP A 114 6.30 -0.08 3.60
N VAL A 115 6.72 -1.14 4.31
CA VAL A 115 7.92 -1.12 5.18
C VAL A 115 9.17 -0.92 4.35
N ILE A 116 9.28 -1.57 3.18
CA ILE A 116 10.43 -1.42 2.27
C ILE A 116 10.50 0.02 1.75
N ALA A 117 9.38 0.61 1.36
CA ALA A 117 9.32 2.00 0.93
C ALA A 117 9.77 2.98 2.02
N MET A 118 9.38 2.74 3.28
CA MET A 118 9.82 3.53 4.43
C MET A 118 11.32 3.37 4.71
N VAL A 119 11.87 2.16 4.52
CA VAL A 119 13.31 1.92 4.61
C VAL A 119 14.05 2.66 3.50
N LEU A 120 13.56 2.59 2.25
CA LEU A 120 14.13 3.35 1.14
C LEU A 120 14.12 4.86 1.43
N LYS A 121 12.99 5.40 1.89
CA LYS A 121 12.90 6.82 2.29
C LYS A 121 13.89 7.20 3.38
N LYS A 122 14.18 6.31 4.33
CA LYS A 122 15.14 6.58 5.41
C LYS A 122 16.58 6.74 4.90
N TYR A 123 16.98 5.94 3.90
CA TYR A 123 18.35 5.90 3.39
C TYR A 123 18.54 6.68 2.08
N THR A 124 17.47 7.12 1.44
CA THR A 124 17.51 7.85 0.18
C THR A 124 16.57 9.05 0.23
N SER A 125 16.69 9.97 -0.74
CA SER A 125 15.79 11.12 -0.91
C SER A 125 14.51 10.77 -1.72
N VAL A 126 14.22 9.49 -1.91
CA VAL A 126 13.07 9.04 -2.71
C VAL A 126 11.77 9.21 -1.93
N ASP A 127 10.73 9.71 -2.58
CA ASP A 127 9.39 9.81 -2.02
C ASP A 127 8.79 8.42 -1.75
N ILE A 128 7.85 8.33 -0.81
CA ILE A 128 7.29 7.05 -0.39
C ILE A 128 6.56 6.35 -1.54
N GLY A 129 5.77 7.08 -2.32
CA GLY A 129 5.05 6.49 -3.45
C GLY A 129 6.00 5.96 -4.52
N ARG A 130 7.09 6.68 -4.84
CA ARG A 130 8.13 6.16 -5.74
C ARG A 130 8.81 4.93 -5.16
N GLY A 131 9.08 4.90 -3.86
CA GLY A 131 9.61 3.72 -3.16
C GLY A 131 8.69 2.51 -3.29
N LEU A 132 7.37 2.72 -3.14
CA LEU A 132 6.35 1.70 -3.37
C LEU A 132 6.34 1.21 -4.82
N MET A 133 6.42 2.13 -5.78
CA MET A 133 6.47 1.77 -7.20
C MET A 133 7.66 0.86 -7.52
N ILE A 134 8.85 1.22 -7.03
CA ILE A 134 10.07 0.41 -7.22
C ILE A 134 9.92 -0.98 -6.58
N SER A 135 9.37 -1.04 -5.37
CA SER A 135 9.21 -2.31 -4.64
C SER A 135 8.18 -3.25 -5.29
N ASP A 136 7.13 -2.68 -5.89
CA ASP A 136 5.95 -3.44 -6.31
C ASP A 136 5.94 -3.76 -7.81
N VAL A 137 6.77 -3.08 -8.61
CA VAL A 137 6.76 -3.22 -10.08
C VAL A 137 6.98 -4.67 -10.53
N LEU A 138 7.90 -5.37 -9.88
CA LEU A 138 8.21 -6.75 -10.23
C LEU A 138 6.98 -7.67 -10.04
N PHE A 139 6.32 -7.56 -8.89
CA PHE A 139 5.12 -8.35 -8.59
C PHE A 139 3.97 -8.01 -9.54
N THR A 140 3.82 -6.74 -9.87
CA THR A 140 2.78 -6.28 -10.79
C THR A 140 3.03 -6.77 -12.21
N LEU A 141 4.28 -6.80 -12.67
CA LEU A 141 4.64 -7.35 -13.98
C LEU A 141 4.38 -8.87 -14.06
N CYS A 142 4.56 -9.60 -12.97
CA CYS A 142 4.22 -11.02 -12.93
C CYS A 142 2.73 -11.30 -13.20
N ALA A 143 1.85 -10.32 -13.01
CA ALA A 143 0.43 -10.46 -13.31
C ALA A 143 0.16 -10.78 -14.80
N PHE A 144 0.97 -10.25 -15.71
CA PHE A 144 0.83 -10.53 -17.14
C PHE A 144 1.10 -12.00 -17.51
N PHE A 145 1.90 -12.69 -16.69
CA PHE A 145 2.23 -14.10 -16.91
C PHE A 145 1.29 -15.07 -16.19
N VAL A 146 0.68 -14.61 -15.09
CA VAL A 146 -0.16 -15.45 -14.22
C VAL A 146 -1.65 -15.31 -14.53
N PHE A 147 -2.06 -14.10 -14.90
CA PHE A 147 -3.43 -13.76 -15.25
C PHE A 147 -3.49 -13.32 -16.73
N ASP A 148 -4.65 -12.86 -17.15
CA ASP A 148 -4.85 -12.30 -18.48
C ASP A 148 -4.22 -10.89 -18.62
N VAL A 149 -3.98 -10.47 -19.85
CA VAL A 149 -3.40 -9.15 -20.18
C VAL A 149 -4.24 -8.01 -19.60
N LYS A 150 -5.57 -8.15 -19.58
CA LYS A 150 -6.47 -7.14 -19.03
C LYS A 150 -6.20 -6.91 -17.53
N THR A 151 -6.10 -7.98 -16.74
CA THR A 151 -5.78 -7.90 -15.31
C THR A 151 -4.37 -7.35 -15.08
N GLY A 152 -3.40 -7.73 -15.92
CA GLY A 152 -2.05 -7.17 -15.88
C GLY A 152 -2.02 -5.66 -16.13
N LEU A 153 -2.74 -5.17 -17.14
CA LEU A 153 -2.85 -3.74 -17.44
C LEU A 153 -3.54 -2.95 -16.31
N TYR A 154 -4.63 -3.48 -15.75
CA TYR A 154 -5.27 -2.86 -14.58
C TYR A 154 -4.36 -2.83 -13.37
N SER A 155 -3.58 -3.90 -13.13
CA SER A 155 -2.64 -3.95 -12.02
C SER A 155 -1.50 -2.94 -12.20
N LEU A 156 -0.98 -2.77 -13.41
CA LEU A 156 0.04 -1.75 -13.71
C LEU A 156 -0.51 -0.33 -13.55
N LEU A 157 -1.70 -0.06 -14.08
CA LEU A 157 -2.38 1.22 -13.90
C LEU A 157 -2.62 1.50 -12.42
N GLY A 158 -3.06 0.48 -11.67
CA GLY A 158 -3.28 0.55 -10.23
C GLY A 158 -2.02 0.88 -9.45
N LEU A 159 -0.88 0.30 -9.82
CA LEU A 159 0.42 0.60 -9.20
C LEU A 159 0.81 2.07 -9.40
N ILE A 160 0.75 2.57 -10.63
CA ILE A 160 1.11 3.95 -10.98
C ILE A 160 0.19 4.94 -10.24
N MET A 161 -1.12 4.74 -10.32
CA MET A 161 -2.10 5.61 -9.66
C MET A 161 -1.96 5.60 -8.14
N ARG A 162 -1.77 4.42 -7.52
CA ARG A 162 -1.57 4.29 -6.07
C ARG A 162 -0.34 5.05 -5.61
N SER A 163 0.78 4.88 -6.31
CA SER A 163 2.04 5.58 -6.02
C SER A 163 1.87 7.09 -6.04
N ALA A 164 1.30 7.63 -7.13
CA ALA A 164 1.06 9.06 -7.29
C ALA A 164 0.08 9.61 -6.24
N LEU A 165 -1.00 8.90 -5.94
CA LEU A 165 -2.00 9.32 -4.95
C LEU A 165 -1.43 9.36 -3.54
N ILE A 166 -0.61 8.38 -3.15
CA ILE A 166 0.02 8.36 -1.83
C ILE A 166 0.91 9.58 -1.63
N ASP A 167 1.78 9.91 -2.60
CA ASP A 167 2.65 11.07 -2.51
C ASP A 167 1.85 12.37 -2.44
N ASN A 168 0.82 12.53 -3.29
CA ASN A 168 -0.07 13.69 -3.27
C ASN A 168 -0.85 13.82 -1.93
N PHE A 169 -1.32 12.72 -1.36
CA PHE A 169 -2.01 12.75 -0.08
C PHE A 169 -1.07 13.09 1.07
N ILE A 170 0.15 12.54 1.09
CA ILE A 170 1.16 12.87 2.10
C ILE A 170 1.52 14.36 2.01
N GLU A 171 1.74 14.88 0.80
CA GLU A 171 2.01 16.31 0.59
C GLU A 171 0.84 17.17 1.05
N SER A 172 -0.40 16.79 0.73
CA SER A 172 -1.60 17.51 1.16
C SER A 172 -1.77 17.56 2.68
N LEU A 173 -1.46 16.44 3.37
CA LEU A 173 -1.51 16.36 4.83
C LEU A 173 -0.44 17.21 5.52
N ASN A 174 0.71 17.40 4.85
CA ASN A 174 1.86 18.15 5.38
C ASN A 174 1.99 19.57 4.78
N ARG A 175 0.93 20.08 4.16
CA ARG A 175 0.97 21.37 3.49
C ARG A 175 1.23 22.51 4.47
N SER A 176 2.41 23.14 4.35
CA SER A 176 2.80 24.33 5.12
C SER A 176 2.51 25.60 4.29
N LYS A 177 2.02 26.63 4.95
CA LYS A 177 1.89 27.96 4.34
C LYS A 177 3.13 28.77 4.67
N TYR A 178 3.82 29.27 3.66
CA TYR A 178 4.95 30.19 3.82
C TYR A 178 4.46 31.61 3.57
N PHE A 179 4.84 32.52 4.44
CA PHE A 179 4.64 33.94 4.26
C PHE A 179 5.98 34.57 3.95
N HIS A 180 6.12 35.21 2.80
CA HIS A 180 7.26 36.07 2.49
C HIS A 180 6.99 37.44 3.08
N VAL A 181 7.69 37.79 4.17
CA VAL A 181 7.62 39.12 4.77
C VAL A 181 8.82 39.90 4.23
N VAL A 182 8.57 40.92 3.39
CA VAL A 182 9.60 41.85 2.93
C VAL A 182 9.62 42.99 3.93
N CYS A 183 10.67 43.04 4.75
CA CYS A 183 10.90 44.16 5.68
C CYS A 183 11.93 45.10 5.11
N SER A 184 11.70 46.40 5.23
CA SER A 184 12.65 47.47 4.89
C SER A 184 13.71 47.69 6.00
N ASP A 185 13.47 47.16 7.22
CA ASP A 185 14.39 47.23 8.35
C ASP A 185 14.75 45.79 8.81
N PRO A 186 16.08 45.44 8.87
CA PRO A 186 16.53 44.10 9.20
C PRO A 186 16.56 43.78 10.70
N LYS A 187 15.88 44.54 11.57
CA LYS A 187 15.81 44.20 12.99
C LYS A 187 14.95 42.98 13.19
N PRO A 188 15.46 41.91 13.88
CA PRO A 188 14.65 40.72 14.17
C PRO A 188 13.48 41.10 15.07
N ILE A 189 12.31 40.61 14.70
CA ILE A 189 11.08 40.64 15.52
C ILE A 189 11.21 39.65 16.66
#